data_d833ab097f7e00a2a1ddd4af9dbd1ee3
#
_entry.id   d833ab097f7e00a2a1ddd4af9dbd1ee3
#
_cell.length_a   1.000
_cell.length_b   1.000
_cell.length_c   1.000
_cell.angle_alpha   90.00
_cell.angle_beta   90.00
_cell.angle_gamma   90.00
#
_symmetry.space_group_name_H-M   'P 1'
#
loop_
_entity.id
_entity.type
_entity.pdbx_description
1 polymer ?
#
loop_
_entity_poly.entity_id
_entity_poly.type
_entity_poly.pdbx_seq_one_letter_code
_entity_poly.pdbx_strand_id
1 'polypeptide(L)'
;MTPEERSRLEALDTALRSNSVREHIRSVVVRVREQLARRKDALMSWEPFPLDVLATTLPPEIRSAWVFVLRAGADTGAERHPNSHQRMMSFEGSGDLQTGEPGRWQSNVLVSDPDAPLERRWVSIRTNVWHRPVIDASADWAVVSFHTVPAEELIEERPDDSREAGTRQMKYLGK
;
A
#
# COMPACT_ATOMS: atom_id res chain seq x y z
N MET A 1 -14.02 -10.65 -3.87
CA MET A 1 -12.82 -10.88 -4.72
C MET A 1 -13.17 -11.89 -5.81
N THR A 2 -12.80 -11.63 -7.08
CA THR A 2 -13.00 -12.59 -8.19
C THR A 2 -11.93 -13.70 -8.15
N PRO A 3 -12.16 -14.89 -8.75
CA PRO A 3 -11.15 -15.96 -8.82
C PRO A 3 -9.85 -15.50 -9.49
N GLU A 4 -9.95 -14.71 -10.55
CA GLU A 4 -8.82 -14.16 -11.28
C GLU A 4 -7.98 -13.20 -10.41
N GLU A 5 -8.61 -12.31 -9.66
CA GLU A 5 -7.91 -11.41 -8.74
C GLU A 5 -7.28 -12.19 -7.57
N ARG A 6 -7.94 -13.23 -7.08
CA ARG A 6 -7.35 -14.14 -6.08
C ARG A 6 -6.06 -14.76 -6.60
N SER A 7 -6.07 -15.29 -7.82
CA SER A 7 -4.88 -15.90 -8.45
C SER A 7 -3.71 -14.91 -8.57
N ARG A 8 -4.00 -13.63 -8.90
CA ARG A 8 -2.98 -12.57 -8.92
C ARG A 8 -2.37 -12.31 -7.55
N LEU A 9 -3.21 -12.21 -6.52
CA LEU A 9 -2.73 -12.02 -5.15
C LEU A 9 -1.93 -13.23 -4.65
N GLU A 10 -2.32 -14.45 -5.00
CA GLU A 10 -1.57 -15.67 -4.67
C GLU A 10 -0.19 -15.69 -5.34
N ALA A 11 -0.10 -15.22 -6.59
CA ALA A 11 1.18 -15.08 -7.29
C ALA A 11 2.09 -14.05 -6.60
N LEU A 12 1.57 -12.88 -6.24
CA LEU A 12 2.29 -11.85 -5.50
C LEU A 12 2.70 -12.36 -4.10
N ASP A 13 1.80 -13.02 -3.39
CA ASP A 13 2.05 -13.60 -2.08
C ASP A 13 3.20 -14.62 -2.14
N THR A 14 3.19 -15.48 -3.16
CA THR A 14 4.25 -16.46 -3.40
C THR A 14 5.59 -15.78 -3.67
N ALA A 15 5.62 -14.73 -4.50
CA ALA A 15 6.83 -13.95 -4.80
C ALA A 15 7.45 -13.35 -3.53
N LEU A 16 6.62 -12.88 -2.59
CA LEU A 16 7.06 -12.26 -1.34
C LEU A 16 7.42 -13.26 -0.23
N ARG A 17 7.19 -14.56 -0.41
CA ARG A 17 7.50 -15.58 0.62
C ARG A 17 8.96 -15.98 0.70
N SER A 18 9.76 -15.76 -0.34
CA SER A 18 11.18 -16.17 -0.30
C SER A 18 11.94 -15.40 0.78
N ASN A 19 12.86 -16.08 1.48
CA ASN A 19 13.62 -15.46 2.56
C ASN A 19 14.43 -14.25 2.06
N SER A 20 15.06 -14.36 0.89
CA SER A 20 15.86 -13.26 0.29
C SER A 20 15.02 -12.03 0.01
N VAL A 21 13.80 -12.20 -0.54
CA VAL A 21 12.88 -11.09 -0.79
C VAL A 21 12.41 -10.47 0.53
N ARG A 22 12.05 -11.30 1.51
CA ARG A 22 11.64 -10.80 2.84
C ARG A 22 12.74 -10.04 3.55
N GLU A 23 13.99 -10.50 3.47
CA GLU A 23 15.15 -9.77 4.03
C GLU A 23 15.37 -8.44 3.32
N HIS A 24 15.21 -8.40 1.99
CA HIS A 24 15.31 -7.17 1.25
C HIS A 24 14.21 -6.17 1.66
N ILE A 25 12.95 -6.62 1.77
CA ILE A 25 11.85 -5.77 2.25
C ILE A 25 12.15 -5.28 3.67
N ARG A 26 12.61 -6.13 4.60
CA ARG A 26 12.98 -5.72 5.96
C ARG A 26 14.04 -4.62 5.96
N SER A 27 15.06 -4.74 5.11
CA SER A 27 16.09 -3.72 4.99
C SER A 27 15.53 -2.37 4.53
N VAL A 28 14.55 -2.39 3.60
CA VAL A 28 13.83 -1.18 3.18
C VAL A 28 12.98 -0.64 4.33
N VAL A 29 12.22 -1.49 5.04
CA VAL A 29 11.42 -1.06 6.20
C VAL A 29 12.28 -0.37 7.26
N VAL A 30 13.48 -0.91 7.54
CA VAL A 30 14.41 -0.27 8.50
C VAL A 30 14.79 1.14 8.03
N ARG A 31 15.21 1.31 6.77
CA ARG A 31 15.56 2.64 6.23
C ARG A 31 14.39 3.61 6.25
N VAL A 32 13.19 3.12 5.87
CA VAL A 32 11.96 3.95 5.87
C VAL A 32 11.59 4.37 7.30
N ARG A 33 11.75 3.50 8.29
CA ARG A 33 11.57 3.85 9.71
C ARG A 33 12.57 4.90 10.19
N GLU A 34 13.85 4.79 9.78
CA GLU A 34 14.85 5.80 10.09
C GLU A 34 14.52 7.16 9.49
N GLN A 35 14.05 7.19 8.23
CA GLN A 35 13.57 8.42 7.59
C GLN A 35 12.39 9.01 8.36
N LEU A 36 11.42 8.17 8.74
CA LEU A 36 10.25 8.57 9.51
C LEU A 36 10.64 9.12 10.88
N ALA A 37 11.61 8.50 11.57
CA ALA A 37 12.10 8.95 12.87
C ALA A 37 12.75 10.36 12.81
N ARG A 38 13.41 10.70 11.70
CA ARG A 38 14.01 12.03 11.47
C ARG A 38 12.98 13.11 11.12
N ARG A 39 11.80 12.72 10.66
CA ARG A 39 10.72 13.62 10.22
C ARG A 39 9.54 13.52 11.18
N LYS A 40 9.65 14.17 12.33
CA LYS A 40 8.67 14.04 13.44
C LYS A 40 7.23 14.34 13.04
N ASP A 41 7.03 15.26 12.10
CA ASP A 41 5.71 15.67 11.62
C ASP A 41 5.17 14.79 10.49
N ALA A 42 5.99 13.85 9.96
CA ALA A 42 5.54 12.95 8.91
C ALA A 42 4.69 11.83 9.50
N LEU A 43 3.54 11.58 8.89
CA LEU A 43 2.62 10.50 9.27
C LEU A 43 3.02 9.16 8.65
N MET A 44 3.77 9.20 7.55
CA MET A 44 4.30 8.03 6.85
C MET A 44 5.58 8.38 6.11
N SER A 45 6.34 7.35 5.74
CA SER A 45 7.45 7.44 4.78
C SER A 45 7.43 6.21 3.88
N TRP A 46 8.13 6.28 2.73
CA TRP A 46 8.17 5.19 1.76
C TRP A 46 9.42 5.22 0.90
N GLU A 47 9.74 4.06 0.33
CA GLU A 47 10.74 3.91 -0.74
C GLU A 47 10.17 3.06 -1.88
N PRO A 48 10.58 3.30 -3.15
CA PRO A 48 10.34 2.38 -4.24
C PRO A 48 10.96 1.02 -3.93
N PHE A 49 10.26 -0.06 -4.30
CA PHE A 49 10.78 -1.42 -4.20
C PHE A 49 11.07 -1.95 -5.61
N PRO A 50 12.33 -2.31 -5.93
CA PRO A 50 12.69 -2.79 -7.25
C PRO A 50 11.99 -4.13 -7.56
N LEU A 51 11.31 -4.22 -8.72
CA LEU A 51 10.60 -5.44 -9.11
C LEU A 51 11.54 -6.58 -9.52
N ASP A 52 12.77 -6.29 -9.93
CA ASP A 52 13.79 -7.26 -10.29
C ASP A 52 14.32 -8.09 -9.10
N VAL A 53 14.13 -7.60 -7.88
CA VAL A 53 14.38 -8.37 -6.65
C VAL A 53 13.43 -9.58 -6.53
N LEU A 54 12.26 -9.50 -7.18
CA LEU A 54 11.28 -10.58 -7.18
C LEU A 54 11.67 -11.60 -8.26
N ALA A 55 12.43 -12.62 -7.87
CA ALA A 55 13.01 -13.64 -8.77
C ALA A 55 11.97 -14.55 -9.46
N THR A 56 10.69 -14.22 -9.38
CA THR A 56 9.57 -14.98 -9.96
C THR A 56 8.86 -14.18 -11.05
N THR A 57 8.15 -14.87 -11.92
CA THR A 57 7.28 -14.20 -12.90
C THR A 57 6.12 -13.53 -12.17
N LEU A 58 6.14 -12.20 -12.17
CA LEU A 58 5.04 -11.40 -11.67
C LEU A 58 3.87 -11.37 -12.66
N PRO A 59 2.64 -11.14 -12.20
CA PRO A 59 1.55 -10.77 -13.10
C PRO A 59 1.97 -9.61 -14.01
N PRO A 60 1.78 -9.71 -15.33
CA PRO A 60 2.38 -8.78 -16.32
C PRO A 60 1.88 -7.33 -16.18
N GLU A 61 0.74 -7.13 -15.51
CA GLU A 61 0.22 -5.81 -15.22
C GLU A 61 0.94 -5.10 -14.07
N ILE A 62 1.78 -5.77 -13.28
CA ILE A 62 2.53 -5.12 -12.19
C ILE A 62 3.70 -4.32 -12.79
N ARG A 63 3.70 -3.00 -12.55
CA ARG A 63 4.67 -2.06 -13.14
C ARG A 63 5.49 -1.31 -12.12
N SER A 64 5.03 -1.22 -10.86
CA SER A 64 5.79 -0.63 -9.77
C SER A 64 5.41 -1.24 -8.43
N ALA A 65 6.33 -1.12 -7.45
CA ALA A 65 6.10 -1.52 -6.08
C ALA A 65 6.74 -0.53 -5.10
N TRP A 66 6.20 -0.48 -3.89
CA TRP A 66 6.59 0.44 -2.84
C TRP A 66 6.53 -0.23 -1.48
N VAL A 67 7.44 0.16 -0.60
CA VAL A 67 7.38 -0.17 0.83
C VAL A 67 7.03 1.10 1.59
N PHE A 68 5.97 1.05 2.39
CA PHE A 68 5.55 2.14 3.26
C PHE A 68 5.71 1.73 4.71
N VAL A 69 5.96 2.72 5.55
CA VAL A 69 5.75 2.63 7.01
C VAL A 69 4.81 3.77 7.40
N LEU A 70 3.67 3.39 7.96
CA LEU A 70 2.66 4.30 8.50
C LEU A 70 2.83 4.35 10.02
N ARG A 71 2.89 5.55 10.57
CA ARG A 71 3.09 5.77 12.00
C ARG A 71 1.89 5.31 12.80
N ALA A 72 2.13 4.77 13.99
CA ALA A 72 1.10 4.43 14.95
C ALA A 72 0.14 5.61 15.20
N GLY A 73 -1.16 5.37 15.10
CA GLY A 73 -2.22 6.37 15.29
C GLY A 73 -2.31 7.44 14.19
N ALA A 74 -1.57 7.30 13.08
CA ALA A 74 -1.61 8.28 12.00
C ALA A 74 -2.94 8.23 11.24
N ASP A 75 -3.44 9.40 10.88
CA ASP A 75 -4.48 9.60 9.87
C ASP A 75 -3.86 10.31 8.67
N THR A 76 -3.60 9.57 7.61
CA THR A 76 -3.01 10.12 6.37
C THR A 76 -4.06 10.66 5.40
N GLY A 77 -5.33 10.58 5.78
CA GLY A 77 -6.46 10.99 4.95
C GLY A 77 -6.81 9.99 3.84
N ALA A 78 -7.85 10.31 3.10
CA ALA A 78 -8.30 9.50 1.96
C ALA A 78 -7.52 9.86 0.69
N GLU A 79 -7.28 8.83 -0.14
CA GLU A 79 -6.68 8.96 -1.47
C GLU A 79 -7.31 7.95 -2.44
N ARG A 80 -7.13 8.18 -3.74
CA ARG A 80 -7.44 7.21 -4.79
C ARG A 80 -6.45 7.32 -5.94
N HIS A 81 -6.33 6.25 -6.71
CA HIS A 81 -5.49 6.22 -7.91
C HIS A 81 -6.38 6.09 -9.16
N PRO A 82 -6.56 7.17 -9.94
CA PRO A 82 -7.44 7.13 -11.12
C PRO A 82 -6.87 6.29 -12.25
N ASN A 83 -5.57 6.07 -12.29
CA ASN A 83 -4.87 5.37 -13.36
C ASN A 83 -4.24 4.03 -12.92
N SER A 84 -4.37 3.62 -11.66
CA SER A 84 -3.73 2.41 -11.16
C SER A 84 -4.66 1.54 -10.33
N HIS A 85 -4.60 0.23 -10.56
CA HIS A 85 -5.08 -0.78 -9.63
C HIS A 85 -3.98 -1.02 -8.59
N GLN A 86 -4.32 -0.91 -7.31
CA GLN A 86 -3.40 -1.12 -6.20
C GLN A 86 -3.66 -2.46 -5.52
N ARG A 87 -2.61 -3.20 -5.22
CA ARG A 87 -2.64 -4.42 -4.41
C ARG A 87 -1.68 -4.26 -3.25
N MET A 88 -2.17 -4.34 -2.04
CA MET A 88 -1.36 -4.06 -0.85
C MET A 88 -1.38 -5.22 0.11
N MET A 89 -0.20 -5.53 0.67
CA MET A 89 0.01 -6.55 1.69
C MET A 89 0.49 -5.92 3.00
N SER A 90 -0.06 -6.41 4.13
CA SER A 90 0.52 -6.15 5.44
C SER A 90 1.80 -6.96 5.62
N PHE A 91 2.94 -6.29 5.76
CA PHE A 91 4.26 -6.93 5.91
C PHE A 91 4.69 -7.07 7.37
N GLU A 92 4.53 -6.02 8.17
CA GLU A 92 4.74 -6.02 9.62
C GLU A 92 3.65 -5.22 10.31
N GLY A 93 3.11 -5.75 11.41
CA GLY A 93 2.02 -5.14 12.15
C GLY A 93 0.66 -5.40 11.52
N SER A 94 -0.28 -4.52 11.80
CA SER A 94 -1.66 -4.60 11.31
C SER A 94 -2.27 -3.21 11.17
N GLY A 95 -3.28 -3.11 10.32
CA GLY A 95 -4.06 -1.90 10.12
C GLY A 95 -5.32 -2.18 9.33
N ASP A 96 -6.21 -1.19 9.29
CA ASP A 96 -7.43 -1.26 8.50
C ASP A 96 -7.29 -0.35 7.27
N LEU A 97 -7.15 -0.94 6.07
CA LEU A 97 -7.22 -0.17 4.84
C LEU A 97 -8.66 -0.08 4.38
N GLN A 98 -9.34 0.96 4.80
CA GLN A 98 -10.73 1.20 4.46
C GLN A 98 -10.87 1.62 3.00
N THR A 99 -11.87 1.03 2.33
CA THR A 99 -12.20 1.33 0.91
C THR A 99 -13.66 1.78 0.80
N GLY A 100 -13.99 2.58 -0.21
CA GLY A 100 -15.38 2.98 -0.46
C GLY A 100 -15.51 4.43 -0.91
N GLU A 101 -16.47 5.13 -0.35
CA GLU A 101 -16.74 6.54 -0.60
C GLU A 101 -16.57 7.31 0.72
N PRO A 102 -16.18 8.60 0.69
CA PRO A 102 -16.16 9.44 1.88
C PRO A 102 -17.49 9.35 2.64
N GLY A 103 -17.43 8.95 3.93
CA GLY A 103 -18.59 8.72 4.77
C GLY A 103 -19.23 7.33 4.68
N ARG A 104 -18.79 6.46 3.76
CA ARG A 104 -19.26 5.06 3.61
C ARG A 104 -18.10 4.11 3.42
N TRP A 105 -17.32 3.91 4.48
CA TRP A 105 -16.12 3.10 4.45
C TRP A 105 -16.41 1.62 4.75
N GLN A 106 -15.82 0.74 3.93
CA GLN A 106 -15.74 -0.69 4.19
C GLN A 106 -14.39 -1.01 4.80
N SER A 107 -14.38 -1.65 5.96
CA SER A 107 -13.18 -2.09 6.66
C SER A 107 -12.52 -3.28 5.96
N ASN A 108 -11.20 -3.23 5.83
CA ASN A 108 -10.35 -4.34 5.38
C ASN A 108 -9.16 -4.45 6.36
N VAL A 109 -9.41 -5.09 7.50
CA VAL A 109 -8.37 -5.28 8.52
C VAL A 109 -7.34 -6.30 8.03
N LEU A 110 -6.09 -5.84 7.87
CA LEU A 110 -4.96 -6.64 7.40
C LEU A 110 -3.99 -6.93 8.54
N VAL A 111 -3.42 -8.12 8.52
CA VAL A 111 -2.43 -8.60 9.48
C VAL A 111 -1.21 -9.17 8.76
N SER A 112 -0.06 -9.15 9.40
CA SER A 112 1.20 -9.67 8.86
C SER A 112 1.45 -11.15 9.17
N ASP A 113 0.49 -11.83 9.83
CA ASP A 113 0.56 -13.25 10.12
C ASP A 113 0.58 -14.07 8.81
N PRO A 114 1.66 -14.81 8.50
CA PRO A 114 1.79 -15.57 7.26
C PRO A 114 0.78 -16.71 7.13
N ASP A 115 0.21 -17.19 8.23
CA ASP A 115 -0.77 -18.29 8.29
C ASP A 115 -2.22 -17.77 8.21
N ALA A 116 -2.41 -16.46 8.29
CA ALA A 116 -3.73 -15.87 8.10
C ALA A 116 -4.24 -16.05 6.65
N PRO A 117 -5.56 -16.16 6.44
CA PRO A 117 -6.15 -16.20 5.10
C PRO A 117 -5.67 -15.05 4.21
N LEU A 118 -5.60 -15.27 2.90
CA LEU A 118 -5.11 -14.30 1.93
C LEU A 118 -5.81 -12.94 2.07
N GLU A 119 -7.13 -12.94 2.26
CA GLU A 119 -7.97 -11.74 2.42
C GLU A 119 -7.70 -10.95 3.72
N ARG A 120 -7.04 -11.59 4.67
CA ARG A 120 -6.61 -10.96 5.92
C ARG A 120 -5.18 -10.41 5.83
N ARG A 121 -4.47 -10.71 4.76
CA ARG A 121 -3.09 -10.24 4.51
C ARG A 121 -3.00 -9.27 3.35
N TRP A 122 -3.95 -9.37 2.40
CA TRP A 122 -3.98 -8.61 1.16
C TRP A 122 -5.30 -7.88 0.95
N VAL A 123 -5.20 -6.72 0.35
CA VAL A 123 -6.33 -5.98 -0.21
C VAL A 123 -6.06 -5.61 -1.66
N SER A 124 -7.10 -5.64 -2.47
CA SER A 124 -7.09 -5.25 -3.89
C SER A 124 -8.04 -4.07 -4.08
N ILE A 125 -7.49 -2.95 -4.56
CA ILE A 125 -8.20 -1.67 -4.71
C ILE A 125 -8.20 -1.31 -6.18
N ARG A 126 -9.39 -1.30 -6.80
CA ARG A 126 -9.54 -0.92 -8.20
C ARG A 126 -9.25 0.56 -8.42
N THR A 127 -8.98 0.91 -9.66
CA THR A 127 -8.88 2.32 -10.09
C THR A 127 -10.09 3.13 -9.62
N ASN A 128 -9.86 4.38 -9.22
CA ASN A 128 -10.88 5.33 -8.75
C ASN A 128 -11.58 4.96 -7.43
N VAL A 129 -11.20 3.91 -6.74
CA VAL A 129 -11.76 3.58 -5.43
C VAL A 129 -11.03 4.37 -4.35
N TRP A 130 -11.77 5.19 -3.61
CA TRP A 130 -11.26 5.88 -2.44
C TRP A 130 -10.83 4.88 -1.38
N HIS A 131 -9.69 5.13 -0.75
CA HIS A 131 -9.19 4.33 0.36
C HIS A 131 -8.44 5.22 1.34
N ARG A 132 -8.38 4.75 2.60
CA ARG A 132 -7.62 5.40 3.66
C ARG A 132 -7.09 4.37 4.63
N PRO A 133 -5.86 4.49 5.10
CA PRO A 133 -5.35 3.67 6.18
C PRO A 133 -5.85 4.19 7.53
N VAL A 134 -6.22 3.26 8.41
CA VAL A 134 -6.52 3.51 9.83
C VAL A 134 -5.56 2.65 10.63
N ILE A 135 -4.63 3.30 11.33
CA ILE A 135 -3.55 2.65 12.06
C ILE A 135 -3.83 2.73 13.54
N ASP A 136 -3.74 1.59 14.25
CA ASP A 136 -3.83 1.57 15.70
C ASP A 136 -2.69 2.36 16.34
N ALA A 137 -2.96 2.96 17.49
CA ALA A 137 -1.98 3.77 18.21
C ALA A 137 -0.85 2.96 18.89
N SER A 138 -0.93 1.63 18.87
CA SER A 138 0.01 0.75 19.56
C SER A 138 1.31 0.50 18.80
N ALA A 139 1.28 0.50 17.47
CA ALA A 139 2.45 0.17 16.64
C ALA A 139 2.36 0.74 15.23
N ASP A 140 3.52 1.00 14.62
CA ASP A 140 3.63 1.32 13.21
C ASP A 140 3.20 0.14 12.33
N TRP A 141 2.68 0.45 11.15
CA TRP A 141 2.27 -0.52 10.16
C TRP A 141 3.15 -0.45 8.90
N ALA A 142 3.86 -1.54 8.59
CA ALA A 142 4.65 -1.63 7.36
C ALA A 142 3.90 -2.46 6.32
N VAL A 143 3.80 -1.91 5.10
CA VAL A 143 3.08 -2.52 3.99
C VAL A 143 3.91 -2.54 2.71
N VAL A 144 3.62 -3.50 1.82
CA VAL A 144 4.14 -3.53 0.45
C VAL A 144 2.95 -3.32 -0.49
N SER A 145 3.09 -2.34 -1.38
CA SER A 145 2.06 -1.97 -2.34
C SER A 145 2.55 -2.16 -3.77
N PHE A 146 1.71 -2.74 -4.62
CA PHE A 146 1.96 -2.96 -6.05
C PHE A 146 0.96 -2.17 -6.89
N HIS A 147 1.43 -1.60 -7.99
CA HIS A 147 0.64 -0.77 -8.89
C HIS A 147 0.75 -1.24 -10.34
N THR A 148 -0.29 -0.91 -11.15
CA THR A 148 -0.38 -1.31 -12.56
C THR A 148 0.17 -0.26 -13.53
N VAL A 149 0.80 0.79 -13.01
CA VAL A 149 1.51 1.80 -13.78
C VAL A 149 2.94 1.96 -13.29
N PRO A 150 3.88 2.43 -14.13
CA PRO A 150 5.21 2.83 -13.69
C PRO A 150 5.14 3.87 -12.57
N ALA A 151 6.16 3.90 -11.72
CA ALA A 151 6.19 4.76 -10.54
C ALA A 151 6.05 6.26 -10.88
N GLU A 152 6.67 6.69 -11.98
CA GLU A 152 6.64 8.06 -12.49
C GLU A 152 5.30 8.48 -13.11
N GLU A 153 4.43 7.51 -13.42
CA GLU A 153 3.11 7.73 -13.98
C GLU A 153 2.00 7.65 -12.93
N LEU A 154 2.30 7.14 -11.73
CA LEU A 154 1.29 6.95 -10.67
C LEU A 154 0.68 8.30 -10.27
N ILE A 155 -0.63 8.40 -10.42
CA ILE A 155 -1.42 9.56 -10.02
C ILE A 155 -2.10 9.27 -8.69
N GLU A 156 -2.02 10.22 -7.78
CA GLU A 156 -2.77 10.25 -6.54
C GLU A 156 -3.75 11.41 -6.56
N GLU A 157 -4.97 11.15 -6.21
CA GLU A 157 -5.99 12.18 -5.94
C GLU A 157 -6.37 12.16 -4.48
N ARG A 158 -6.47 13.35 -3.90
CA ARG A 158 -6.96 13.57 -2.53
C ARG A 158 -8.19 14.47 -2.56
N PRO A 159 -9.13 14.35 -1.60
CA PRO A 159 -10.20 15.32 -1.44
C PRO A 159 -9.60 16.74 -1.33
N ASP A 160 -10.22 17.70 -1.96
CA ASP A 160 -9.86 19.10 -1.83
C ASP A 160 -10.88 19.79 -0.91
N ASP A 161 -10.54 19.93 0.36
CA ASP A 161 -11.40 20.54 1.38
C ASP A 161 -11.74 22.01 1.09
N SER A 162 -11.02 22.65 0.16
CA SER A 162 -11.27 24.03 -0.26
C SER A 162 -12.38 24.18 -1.31
N ARG A 163 -12.90 23.04 -1.85
CA ARG A 163 -13.92 23.03 -2.90
C ARG A 163 -14.98 21.97 -2.63
N GLU A 164 -16.25 22.32 -2.65
CA GLU A 164 -17.33 21.32 -2.66
C GLU A 164 -17.11 20.34 -3.83
N ALA A 165 -16.94 19.06 -3.50
CA ALA A 165 -16.68 17.95 -4.44
C ALA A 165 -15.42 18.09 -5.31
N GLY A 166 -14.42 18.89 -4.92
CA GLY A 166 -13.14 19.00 -5.60
C GLY A 166 -12.17 17.88 -5.23
N THR A 167 -11.25 17.56 -6.15
CA THR A 167 -10.09 16.69 -5.90
C THR A 167 -8.80 17.42 -6.28
N ARG A 168 -7.76 17.23 -5.48
CA ARG A 168 -6.40 17.64 -5.81
C ARG A 168 -5.63 16.44 -6.34
N GLN A 169 -5.11 16.57 -7.56
CA GLN A 169 -4.32 15.53 -8.21
C GLN A 169 -2.82 15.85 -8.08
N MET A 170 -2.01 14.83 -7.82
CA MET A 170 -0.56 14.92 -7.78
C MET A 170 0.08 13.66 -8.37
N LYS A 171 1.31 13.79 -8.89
CA LYS A 171 2.13 12.62 -9.21
C LYS A 171 2.86 12.15 -7.95
N TYR A 172 2.94 10.85 -7.74
CA TYR A 172 3.57 10.28 -6.55
C TYR A 172 5.06 10.63 -6.46
N LEU A 173 5.78 10.64 -7.60
CA LEU A 173 7.19 11.03 -7.71
C LEU A 173 7.39 12.45 -8.29
N GLY A 174 6.36 13.22 -8.41
CA GLY A 174 6.44 14.57 -8.95
C GLY A 174 6.33 15.62 -7.85
N LYS A 175 7.44 15.97 -7.23
CA LYS A 175 7.55 17.22 -6.47
C LYS A 175 8.22 18.27 -7.30
#